data_b2ebf53d886fd633780de3f79b955518
#
_entry.id   b2ebf53d886fd633780de3f79b955518
#
_cell.length_a   1.000
_cell.length_b   1.000
_cell.length_c   1.000
_cell.angle_alpha   90.00
_cell.angle_beta   90.00
_cell.angle_gamma   90.00
#
_symmetry.space_group_name_H-M   'P 1'
#
loop_
_entity.id
_entity.type
_entity.pdbx_description
1 polymer ?
#
loop_
_entity_poly.entity_id
_entity_poly.type
_entity_poly.pdbx_seq_one_letter_code
_entity_poly.pdbx_strand_id
1 'polypeptide(L)'
;MKSSAVRTRSVPLAMAGLIALLAALVALTFSGGEPAEAHATVDKAPVTAKQLALRNDMRQLWEDHIVWTRMVIVSFAADLPDLNPAIGRLLQNQGDIGDAIKPFYGDTAGNQLTALLRDHIFIAADVLAAAKAGDTEALTGALDRWYANGEDIADFLADANPENWPRSEMRAMMREHLDLTTQEAVARLTGDWEADIAAYDAIHLQILEMADMLSTGIISDFPRRFR
;
A
#
# COMPACT_ATOMS: atom_id res chain seq x y z
N MET A 1 -27.67 -18.65 36.53
CA MET A 1 -27.16 -18.63 35.14
C MET A 1 -27.79 -17.44 34.42
N LYS A 2 -27.03 -16.34 34.22
CA LYS A 2 -27.54 -15.14 33.49
C LYS A 2 -27.00 -15.24 32.07
N SER A 3 -27.89 -15.48 31.08
CA SER A 3 -27.59 -15.46 29.67
C SER A 3 -27.23 -14.03 29.26
N SER A 4 -25.98 -13.85 28.78
CA SER A 4 -25.53 -12.57 28.21
C SER A 4 -25.96 -12.55 26.75
N ALA A 5 -26.98 -11.76 26.43
CA ALA A 5 -27.41 -11.55 25.04
C ALA A 5 -26.35 -10.69 24.34
N VAL A 6 -25.72 -11.25 23.32
CA VAL A 6 -24.89 -10.52 22.38
C VAL A 6 -25.78 -9.54 21.60
N ARG A 7 -25.62 -8.24 21.87
CA ARG A 7 -26.27 -7.18 21.09
C ARG A 7 -25.59 -7.12 19.71
N THR A 8 -26.22 -7.68 18.71
CA THR A 8 -25.89 -7.38 17.30
C THR A 8 -26.14 -5.87 17.08
N ARG A 9 -25.08 -5.10 16.90
CA ARG A 9 -25.18 -3.72 16.42
C ARG A 9 -25.62 -3.76 14.96
N SER A 10 -26.84 -3.31 14.67
CA SER A 10 -27.30 -3.09 13.31
C SER A 10 -26.46 -1.98 12.67
N VAL A 11 -25.84 -2.29 11.52
CA VAL A 11 -25.14 -1.32 10.67
C VAL A 11 -26.18 -0.28 10.20
N PRO A 12 -25.94 1.03 10.38
CA PRO A 12 -26.88 2.04 9.92
C PRO A 12 -27.06 1.99 8.41
N LEU A 13 -28.30 2.19 7.95
CA LEU A 13 -28.70 2.12 6.52
C LEU A 13 -27.84 3.00 5.59
N ALA A 14 -27.24 4.08 6.13
CA ALA A 14 -26.30 4.97 5.42
C ALA A 14 -25.01 4.26 4.99
N MET A 15 -24.52 3.28 5.77
CA MET A 15 -23.33 2.50 5.39
C MET A 15 -23.61 1.49 4.28
N ALA A 16 -24.83 0.97 4.17
CA ALA A 16 -25.17 0.02 3.11
C ALA A 16 -25.11 0.64 1.71
N GLY A 17 -25.46 1.92 1.57
CA GLY A 17 -25.34 2.66 0.30
C GLY A 17 -23.88 2.93 -0.10
N LEU A 18 -23.02 3.18 0.88
CA LEU A 18 -21.58 3.45 0.68
C LEU A 18 -20.83 2.19 0.22
N ILE A 19 -21.21 1.03 0.76
CA ILE A 19 -20.64 -0.28 0.39
C ILE A 19 -20.94 -0.60 -1.08
N ALA A 20 -22.12 -0.26 -1.58
CA ALA A 20 -22.49 -0.47 -2.96
C ALA A 20 -21.66 0.39 -3.94
N LEU A 21 -21.29 1.60 -3.54
CA LEU A 21 -20.47 2.51 -4.36
C LEU A 21 -19.01 2.04 -4.45
N LEU A 22 -18.45 1.59 -3.35
CA LEU A 22 -17.06 1.07 -3.28
C LEU A 22 -16.96 -0.33 -3.95
N ALA A 23 -17.95 -1.19 -3.79
CA ALA A 23 -18.00 -2.49 -4.45
C ALA A 23 -18.17 -2.37 -5.99
N ALA A 24 -18.85 -1.35 -6.48
CA ALA A 24 -19.00 -1.11 -7.92
C ALA A 24 -17.69 -0.65 -8.59
N LEU A 25 -16.81 0.05 -7.86
CA LEU A 25 -15.51 0.47 -8.38
C LEU A 25 -14.53 -0.69 -8.52
N VAL A 26 -14.63 -1.71 -7.66
CA VAL A 26 -13.73 -2.87 -7.61
C VAL A 26 -14.12 -4.00 -8.58
N ALA A 27 -15.41 -4.11 -8.95
CA ALA A 27 -15.92 -5.22 -9.77
C ALA A 27 -15.49 -5.20 -11.25
N LEU A 28 -14.79 -4.18 -11.73
CA LEU A 28 -14.49 -3.99 -13.15
C LEU A 28 -13.13 -4.53 -13.62
N THR A 29 -12.31 -5.16 -12.77
CA THR A 29 -10.91 -5.49 -13.14
C THR A 29 -10.53 -6.97 -13.16
N PHE A 30 -11.45 -7.91 -12.91
CA PHE A 30 -11.14 -9.33 -13.08
C PHE A 30 -11.44 -9.83 -14.50
N SER A 31 -10.53 -9.56 -15.43
CA SER A 31 -10.43 -10.24 -16.71
C SER A 31 -9.26 -11.22 -16.66
N GLY A 32 -9.58 -12.52 -16.64
CA GLY A 32 -8.60 -13.59 -16.51
C GLY A 32 -7.62 -13.63 -17.70
N GLY A 33 -6.33 -13.59 -17.39
CA GLY A 33 -5.25 -13.88 -18.33
C GLY A 33 -4.81 -15.33 -18.20
N GLU A 34 -4.66 -16.03 -19.31
CA GLU A 34 -4.18 -17.41 -19.42
C GLU A 34 -2.69 -17.53 -19.04
N PRO A 35 -2.24 -18.71 -18.55
CA PRO A 35 -0.86 -18.91 -18.12
C PRO A 35 0.10 -18.93 -19.31
N ALA A 36 1.13 -18.11 -19.28
CA ALA A 36 2.18 -18.04 -20.28
C ALA A 36 3.18 -19.21 -20.16
N GLU A 37 3.64 -19.66 -21.30
CA GLU A 37 4.48 -20.82 -21.52
C GLU A 37 5.93 -20.70 -21.01
N ALA A 38 6.55 -21.87 -20.93
CA ALA A 38 7.86 -22.23 -20.42
C ALA A 38 9.00 -21.22 -20.66
N HIS A 39 9.63 -20.82 -19.56
CA HIS A 39 10.85 -20.02 -19.56
C HIS A 39 12.08 -20.85 -19.95
N ALA A 40 12.80 -20.38 -20.96
CA ALA A 40 14.19 -20.78 -21.18
C ALA A 40 15.02 -20.43 -19.94
N THR A 41 15.78 -21.38 -19.42
CA THR A 41 16.72 -21.19 -18.32
C THR A 41 17.86 -20.29 -18.81
N VAL A 42 17.72 -18.98 -18.61
CA VAL A 42 18.85 -18.06 -18.68
C VAL A 42 19.68 -18.32 -17.43
N ASP A 43 20.94 -18.68 -17.65
CA ASP A 43 21.93 -18.91 -16.57
C ASP A 43 22.15 -17.55 -15.86
N LYS A 44 21.30 -17.25 -14.85
CA LYS A 44 21.39 -16.00 -14.09
C LYS A 44 22.62 -16.09 -13.18
N ALA A 45 23.54 -15.12 -13.32
CA ALA A 45 24.67 -14.99 -12.40
C ALA A 45 24.19 -15.08 -10.94
N PRO A 46 24.95 -15.74 -10.06
CA PRO A 46 24.54 -15.89 -8.65
C PRO A 46 24.33 -14.52 -7.98
N VAL A 47 23.27 -14.44 -7.18
CA VAL A 47 22.93 -13.23 -6.42
C VAL A 47 24.05 -12.94 -5.41
N THR A 48 24.59 -11.73 -5.42
CA THR A 48 25.65 -11.34 -4.48
C THR A 48 25.06 -11.07 -3.08
N ALA A 49 25.92 -11.12 -2.05
CA ALA A 49 25.49 -10.79 -0.69
C ALA A 49 24.94 -9.35 -0.56
N LYS A 50 25.49 -8.40 -1.33
CA LYS A 50 25.02 -7.00 -1.34
C LYS A 50 23.63 -6.86 -1.98
N GLN A 51 23.37 -7.60 -3.06
CA GLN A 51 22.04 -7.63 -3.70
C GLN A 51 21.02 -8.23 -2.76
N LEU A 52 21.37 -9.33 -2.09
CA LEU A 52 20.48 -9.97 -1.12
C LEU A 52 20.18 -9.04 0.07
N ALA A 53 21.19 -8.32 0.59
CA ALA A 53 21.02 -7.35 1.66
C ALA A 53 20.03 -6.25 1.26
N LEU A 54 20.23 -5.58 0.10
CA LEU A 54 19.30 -4.55 -0.36
C LEU A 54 17.86 -5.08 -0.50
N ARG A 55 17.68 -6.27 -1.07
CA ARG A 55 16.34 -6.87 -1.23
C ARG A 55 15.68 -7.12 0.13
N ASN A 56 16.42 -7.64 1.09
CA ASN A 56 15.89 -7.88 2.44
C ASN A 56 15.53 -6.57 3.14
N ASP A 57 16.41 -5.55 3.05
CA ASP A 57 16.16 -4.23 3.65
C ASP A 57 14.92 -3.57 3.03
N MET A 58 14.76 -3.62 1.71
CA MET A 58 13.59 -3.09 1.02
C MET A 58 12.32 -3.84 1.40
N ARG A 59 12.34 -5.18 1.43
CA ARG A 59 11.21 -5.98 1.87
C ARG A 59 10.80 -5.64 3.30
N GLN A 60 11.76 -5.50 4.22
CA GLN A 60 11.46 -5.12 5.60
C GLN A 60 10.79 -3.74 5.68
N LEU A 61 11.28 -2.75 4.95
CA LEU A 61 10.70 -1.40 4.95
C LEU A 61 9.27 -1.37 4.44
N TRP A 62 8.99 -2.08 3.34
CA TRP A 62 7.67 -2.13 2.74
C TRP A 62 6.70 -3.04 3.50
N GLU A 63 7.18 -4.11 4.13
CA GLU A 63 6.41 -4.92 5.06
C GLU A 63 6.03 -4.10 6.32
N ASP A 64 6.97 -3.37 6.91
CA ASP A 64 6.70 -2.43 8.00
C ASP A 64 5.63 -1.40 7.61
N HIS A 65 5.65 -0.92 6.35
CA HIS A 65 4.64 0.01 5.85
C HIS A 65 3.23 -0.56 5.97
N ILE A 66 2.97 -1.77 5.45
CA ILE A 66 1.63 -2.36 5.49
C ILE A 66 1.24 -2.84 6.89
N VAL A 67 2.19 -3.33 7.68
CA VAL A 67 1.93 -3.73 9.07
C VAL A 67 1.45 -2.54 9.88
N TRP A 68 2.14 -1.39 9.81
CA TRP A 68 1.73 -0.19 10.53
C TRP A 68 0.48 0.46 9.94
N THR A 69 0.25 0.36 8.62
CA THR A 69 -1.01 0.76 7.98
C THR A 69 -2.17 -0.05 8.54
N ARG A 70 -2.04 -1.38 8.63
CA ARG A 70 -3.05 -2.24 9.25
C ARG A 70 -3.30 -1.86 10.70
N MET A 71 -2.26 -1.60 11.50
CA MET A 71 -2.42 -1.16 12.89
C MET A 71 -3.21 0.15 12.99
N VAL A 72 -2.94 1.10 12.09
CA VAL A 72 -3.70 2.36 12.02
C VAL A 72 -5.16 2.10 11.65
N ILE A 73 -5.44 1.30 10.62
CA ILE A 73 -6.81 0.95 10.20
C ILE A 73 -7.57 0.27 11.36
N VAL A 74 -6.96 -0.70 12.03
CA VAL A 74 -7.57 -1.43 13.15
C VAL A 74 -7.87 -0.49 14.31
N SER A 75 -6.89 0.32 14.73
CA SER A 75 -7.04 1.25 15.86
C SER A 75 -8.03 2.35 15.54
N PHE A 76 -8.05 2.86 14.32
CA PHE A 76 -9.02 3.86 13.88
C PHE A 76 -10.44 3.30 13.82
N ALA A 77 -10.65 2.12 13.25
CA ALA A 77 -11.97 1.51 13.12
C ALA A 77 -12.60 1.22 14.50
N ALA A 78 -11.79 0.80 15.47
CA ALA A 78 -12.21 0.39 16.79
C ALA A 78 -12.08 1.49 17.89
N ASP A 79 -11.68 2.71 17.53
CA ASP A 79 -11.45 3.84 18.45
C ASP A 79 -10.46 3.47 19.57
N LEU A 80 -9.36 2.79 19.23
CA LEU A 80 -8.37 2.35 20.21
C LEU A 80 -7.43 3.49 20.62
N PRO A 81 -6.92 3.48 21.87
CA PRO A 81 -6.09 4.56 22.41
C PRO A 81 -4.68 4.62 21.82
N ASP A 82 -4.23 3.59 21.12
CA ASP A 82 -2.92 3.49 20.48
C ASP A 82 -2.87 4.07 19.05
N LEU A 83 -3.97 4.63 18.55
CA LEU A 83 -4.05 5.18 17.20
C LEU A 83 -2.93 6.20 16.91
N ASN A 84 -2.77 7.21 17.80
CA ASN A 84 -1.74 8.23 17.57
C ASN A 84 -0.30 7.69 17.59
N PRO A 85 0.10 6.82 18.53
CA PRO A 85 1.38 6.11 18.44
C PRO A 85 1.56 5.31 17.15
N ALA A 86 0.54 4.59 16.67
CA ALA A 86 0.60 3.84 15.42
C ALA A 86 0.81 4.74 14.20
N ILE A 87 0.08 5.87 14.10
CA ILE A 87 0.29 6.89 13.06
C ILE A 87 1.72 7.43 13.13
N GLY A 88 2.21 7.76 14.33
CA GLY A 88 3.58 8.27 14.50
C GLY A 88 4.63 7.29 13.97
N ARG A 89 4.47 5.99 14.24
CA ARG A 89 5.39 4.95 13.74
C ARG A 89 5.27 4.75 12.22
N LEU A 90 4.05 4.80 11.67
CA LEU A 90 3.83 4.74 10.23
C LEU A 90 4.51 5.93 9.52
N LEU A 91 4.37 7.15 10.03
CA LEU A 91 5.02 8.35 9.48
C LEU A 91 6.56 8.29 9.58
N GLN A 92 7.10 7.63 10.60
CA GLN A 92 8.54 7.36 10.68
C GLN A 92 8.98 6.42 9.55
N ASN A 93 8.25 5.36 9.28
CA ASN A 93 8.56 4.42 8.20
C ASN A 93 8.62 5.12 6.83
N GLN A 94 7.79 6.15 6.58
CA GLN A 94 7.88 6.93 5.34
C GLN A 94 9.25 7.66 5.21
N GLY A 95 9.79 8.12 6.33
CA GLY A 95 11.17 8.66 6.38
C GLY A 95 12.21 7.58 6.10
N ASP A 96 12.08 6.42 6.73
CA ASP A 96 13.00 5.30 6.56
C ASP A 96 13.04 4.81 5.09
N ILE A 97 11.88 4.76 4.40
CA ILE A 97 11.79 4.42 2.97
C ILE A 97 12.50 5.48 2.10
N GLY A 98 12.26 6.77 2.36
CA GLY A 98 12.95 7.84 1.63
C GLY A 98 14.46 7.82 1.85
N ASP A 99 14.91 7.53 3.08
CA ASP A 99 16.33 7.43 3.41
C ASP A 99 17.02 6.25 2.71
N ALA A 100 16.29 5.15 2.48
CA ALA A 100 16.82 3.96 1.81
C ALA A 100 17.23 4.22 0.36
N ILE A 101 16.63 5.18 -0.33
CA ILE A 101 17.00 5.52 -1.72
C ILE A 101 18.08 6.60 -1.81
N LYS A 102 18.35 7.37 -0.75
CA LYS A 102 19.37 8.45 -0.75
C LYS A 102 20.75 8.02 -1.22
N PRO A 103 21.26 6.84 -0.81
CA PRO A 103 22.56 6.39 -1.28
C PRO A 103 22.67 6.26 -2.81
N PHE A 104 21.54 6.07 -3.51
CA PHE A 104 21.47 5.82 -4.93
C PHE A 104 21.09 7.08 -5.72
N TYR A 105 20.04 7.78 -5.28
CA TYR A 105 19.44 8.90 -6.01
C TYR A 105 19.69 10.27 -5.35
N GLY A 106 20.38 10.29 -4.21
CA GLY A 106 20.74 11.52 -3.49
C GLY A 106 19.67 12.01 -2.51
N ASP A 107 20.07 12.95 -1.65
CA ASP A 107 19.23 13.45 -0.55
C ASP A 107 17.95 14.14 -1.05
N THR A 108 18.04 14.88 -2.14
CA THR A 108 16.87 15.57 -2.72
C THR A 108 15.78 14.58 -3.11
N ALA A 109 16.14 13.51 -3.81
CA ALA A 109 15.18 12.49 -4.23
C ALA A 109 14.60 11.75 -3.02
N GLY A 110 15.42 11.35 -2.04
CA GLY A 110 14.93 10.69 -0.84
C GLY A 110 13.97 11.56 -0.02
N ASN A 111 14.28 12.86 0.12
CA ASN A 111 13.42 13.80 0.83
C ASN A 111 12.10 14.03 0.09
N GLN A 112 12.12 14.08 -1.25
CA GLN A 112 10.91 14.21 -2.05
C GLN A 112 10.03 12.96 -1.94
N LEU A 113 10.59 11.75 -1.99
CA LEU A 113 9.84 10.53 -1.77
C LEU A 113 9.21 10.49 -0.37
N THR A 114 9.97 10.88 0.67
CA THR A 114 9.44 10.99 2.04
C THR A 114 8.24 11.93 2.10
N ALA A 115 8.27 13.09 1.42
CA ALA A 115 7.16 14.04 1.40
C ALA A 115 5.93 13.43 0.74
N LEU A 116 6.08 12.85 -0.46
CA LEU A 116 5.00 12.19 -1.19
C LEU A 116 4.34 11.06 -0.38
N LEU A 117 5.16 10.22 0.27
CA LEU A 117 4.67 9.12 1.09
C LEU A 117 3.97 9.61 2.37
N ARG A 118 4.41 10.70 3.00
CA ARG A 118 3.71 11.29 4.15
C ARG A 118 2.37 11.88 3.74
N ASP A 119 2.31 12.58 2.62
CA ASP A 119 1.05 13.08 2.06
C ASP A 119 0.10 11.92 1.77
N HIS A 120 0.62 10.80 1.24
CA HIS A 120 -0.14 9.56 1.03
C HIS A 120 -0.84 9.09 2.31
N ILE A 121 -0.14 9.05 3.43
CA ILE A 121 -0.70 8.63 4.73
C ILE A 121 -1.74 9.63 5.26
N PHE A 122 -1.49 10.94 5.12
CA PHE A 122 -2.47 11.94 5.57
C PHE A 122 -3.75 11.89 4.74
N ILE A 123 -3.66 11.73 3.42
CA ILE A 123 -4.84 11.61 2.56
C ILE A 123 -5.59 10.29 2.85
N ALA A 124 -4.89 9.18 3.10
CA ALA A 124 -5.51 7.94 3.53
C ALA A 124 -6.29 8.10 4.85
N ALA A 125 -5.80 8.92 5.79
CA ALA A 125 -6.54 9.22 7.01
C ALA A 125 -7.84 9.98 6.72
N ASP A 126 -7.86 10.91 5.74
CA ASP A 126 -9.08 11.60 5.28
C ASP A 126 -10.07 10.59 4.68
N VAL A 127 -9.59 9.63 3.87
CA VAL A 127 -10.42 8.55 3.30
C VAL A 127 -11.07 7.73 4.42
N LEU A 128 -10.29 7.28 5.40
CA LEU A 128 -10.80 6.52 6.54
C LEU A 128 -11.83 7.32 7.35
N ALA A 129 -11.57 8.60 7.60
CA ALA A 129 -12.47 9.46 8.36
C ALA A 129 -13.80 9.67 7.66
N ALA A 130 -13.77 9.99 6.36
CA ALA A 130 -14.97 10.17 5.55
C ALA A 130 -15.78 8.86 5.43
N ALA A 131 -15.10 7.72 5.22
CA ALA A 131 -15.74 6.40 5.16
C ALA A 131 -16.42 6.06 6.50
N LYS A 132 -15.75 6.26 7.64
CA LYS A 132 -16.32 5.98 8.97
C LYS A 132 -17.50 6.90 9.31
N ALA A 133 -17.46 8.15 8.83
CA ALA A 133 -18.55 9.12 9.00
C ALA A 133 -19.76 8.85 8.08
N GLY A 134 -19.60 8.06 7.02
CA GLY A 134 -20.60 7.87 5.99
C GLY A 134 -20.81 9.10 5.10
N ASP A 135 -19.81 9.99 5.02
CA ASP A 135 -19.83 11.20 4.19
C ASP A 135 -19.35 10.87 2.78
N THR A 136 -20.29 10.66 1.88
CA THR A 136 -20.03 10.22 0.50
C THR A 136 -19.29 11.29 -0.32
N GLU A 137 -19.61 12.58 -0.11
CA GLU A 137 -18.96 13.67 -0.85
C GLU A 137 -17.49 13.82 -0.40
N ALA A 138 -17.26 13.89 0.89
CA ALA A 138 -15.90 13.94 1.44
C ALA A 138 -15.08 12.70 1.06
N LEU A 139 -15.70 11.50 1.07
CA LEU A 139 -15.03 10.26 0.67
C LEU A 139 -14.61 10.28 -0.80
N THR A 140 -15.51 10.69 -1.71
CA THR A 140 -15.18 10.79 -3.14
C THR A 140 -13.99 11.74 -3.34
N GLY A 141 -14.05 12.94 -2.77
CA GLY A 141 -12.96 13.90 -2.89
C GLY A 141 -11.64 13.45 -2.24
N ALA A 142 -11.71 12.68 -1.15
CA ALA A 142 -10.51 12.12 -0.54
C ALA A 142 -9.89 11.00 -1.38
N LEU A 143 -10.71 10.11 -1.95
CA LEU A 143 -10.26 9.05 -2.87
C LEU A 143 -9.60 9.65 -4.12
N ASP A 144 -10.23 10.67 -4.75
CA ASP A 144 -9.64 11.34 -5.91
C ASP A 144 -8.23 11.86 -5.62
N ARG A 145 -8.05 12.53 -4.47
CA ARG A 145 -6.72 13.01 -4.04
C ARG A 145 -5.75 11.87 -3.76
N TRP A 146 -6.23 10.77 -3.17
CA TRP A 146 -5.38 9.64 -2.80
C TRP A 146 -4.85 8.91 -4.02
N TYR A 147 -5.71 8.65 -5.01
CA TYR A 147 -5.29 8.07 -6.28
C TYR A 147 -4.35 9.01 -7.06
N ALA A 148 -4.62 10.31 -7.08
CA ALA A 148 -3.73 11.29 -7.70
C ALA A 148 -2.33 11.29 -7.03
N ASN A 149 -2.27 11.28 -5.69
CA ASN A 149 -0.99 11.16 -4.98
C ASN A 149 -0.28 9.82 -5.28
N GLY A 150 -1.01 8.71 -5.42
CA GLY A 150 -0.45 7.43 -5.86
C GLY A 150 0.19 7.51 -7.24
N GLU A 151 -0.45 8.23 -8.18
CA GLU A 151 0.14 8.49 -9.50
C GLU A 151 1.39 9.38 -9.40
N ASP A 152 1.40 10.40 -8.53
CA ASP A 152 2.57 11.26 -8.31
C ASP A 152 3.77 10.46 -7.75
N ILE A 153 3.52 9.51 -6.83
CA ILE A 153 4.57 8.60 -6.31
C ILE A 153 5.10 7.71 -7.45
N ALA A 154 4.21 7.12 -8.24
CA ALA A 154 4.58 6.25 -9.36
C ALA A 154 5.40 7.01 -10.41
N ASP A 155 4.98 8.24 -10.74
CA ASP A 155 5.67 9.09 -11.70
C ASP A 155 7.04 9.52 -11.21
N PHE A 156 7.15 9.90 -9.92
CA PHE A 156 8.43 10.23 -9.30
C PHE A 156 9.42 9.05 -9.39
N LEU A 157 8.97 7.83 -9.08
CA LEU A 157 9.80 6.63 -9.18
C LEU A 157 10.21 6.36 -10.64
N ALA A 158 9.28 6.45 -11.58
CA ALA A 158 9.55 6.26 -13.00
C ALA A 158 10.53 7.30 -13.56
N ASP A 159 10.45 8.55 -13.11
CA ASP A 159 11.39 9.61 -13.50
C ASP A 159 12.79 9.39 -12.92
N ALA A 160 12.88 8.81 -11.72
CA ALA A 160 14.16 8.50 -11.08
C ALA A 160 14.93 7.36 -11.76
N ASN A 161 14.22 6.37 -12.33
CA ASN A 161 14.83 5.19 -12.96
C ASN A 161 14.00 4.68 -14.16
N PRO A 162 13.87 5.46 -15.25
CA PRO A 162 12.94 5.17 -16.34
C PRO A 162 13.24 3.88 -17.11
N GLU A 163 14.47 3.41 -17.07
CA GLU A 163 14.91 2.18 -17.75
C GLU A 163 14.41 0.91 -17.04
N ASN A 164 14.29 0.96 -15.69
CA ASN A 164 13.96 -0.21 -14.86
C ASN A 164 12.62 -0.09 -14.16
N TRP A 165 12.03 1.11 -14.10
CA TRP A 165 10.71 1.39 -13.53
C TRP A 165 9.80 2.05 -14.57
N PRO A 166 9.28 1.27 -15.54
CA PRO A 166 8.38 1.81 -16.57
C PRO A 166 7.16 2.47 -15.92
N ARG A 167 6.84 3.70 -16.34
CA ARG A 167 5.75 4.51 -15.73
C ARG A 167 4.42 3.76 -15.66
N SER A 168 4.06 3.04 -16.72
CA SER A 168 2.81 2.27 -16.74
C SER A 168 2.76 1.17 -15.70
N GLU A 169 3.89 0.50 -15.45
CA GLU A 169 4.01 -0.55 -14.43
C GLU A 169 3.97 0.04 -13.03
N MET A 170 4.69 1.15 -12.79
CA MET A 170 4.65 1.86 -11.51
C MET A 170 3.24 2.32 -11.16
N ARG A 171 2.53 2.92 -12.10
CA ARG A 171 1.14 3.36 -11.91
C ARG A 171 0.19 2.19 -11.67
N ALA A 172 0.33 1.09 -12.41
CA ALA A 172 -0.49 -0.10 -12.23
C ALA A 172 -0.29 -0.70 -10.82
N MET A 173 0.96 -0.82 -10.37
CA MET A 173 1.31 -1.33 -9.06
C MET A 173 0.80 -0.44 -7.93
N MET A 174 0.95 0.88 -8.03
CA MET A 174 0.38 1.82 -7.06
C MET A 174 -1.14 1.73 -7.01
N ARG A 175 -1.81 1.66 -8.17
CA ARG A 175 -3.26 1.52 -8.22
C ARG A 175 -3.73 0.25 -7.51
N GLU A 176 -3.12 -0.89 -7.79
CA GLU A 176 -3.43 -2.16 -7.13
C GLU A 176 -3.24 -2.07 -5.62
N HIS A 177 -2.15 -1.44 -5.16
CA HIS A 177 -1.91 -1.19 -3.75
C HIS A 177 -3.04 -0.39 -3.09
N LEU A 178 -3.50 0.68 -3.73
CA LEU A 178 -4.59 1.51 -3.22
C LEU A 178 -5.93 0.76 -3.22
N ASP A 179 -6.21 0.00 -4.27
CA ASP A 179 -7.44 -0.80 -4.41
C ASP A 179 -7.52 -1.84 -3.28
N LEU A 180 -6.43 -2.58 -3.02
CA LEU A 180 -6.35 -3.58 -1.95
C LEU A 180 -6.46 -2.94 -0.55
N THR A 181 -5.80 -1.81 -0.33
CA THR A 181 -5.89 -1.07 0.95
C THR A 181 -7.30 -0.55 1.19
N THR A 182 -7.98 -0.09 0.13
CA THR A 182 -9.38 0.32 0.22
C THR A 182 -10.28 -0.85 0.59
N GLN A 183 -10.06 -2.03 -0.01
CA GLN A 183 -10.82 -3.25 0.32
C GLN A 183 -10.64 -3.64 1.79
N GLU A 184 -9.40 -3.64 2.31
CA GLU A 184 -9.11 -3.89 3.71
C GLU A 184 -9.83 -2.90 4.63
N ALA A 185 -9.72 -1.61 4.35
CA ALA A 185 -10.34 -0.56 5.15
C ALA A 185 -11.86 -0.68 5.19
N VAL A 186 -12.50 -0.94 4.04
CA VAL A 186 -13.96 -1.14 3.95
C VAL A 186 -14.40 -2.38 4.71
N ALA A 187 -13.74 -3.52 4.50
CA ALA A 187 -14.05 -4.76 5.20
C ALA A 187 -13.93 -4.57 6.72
N ARG A 188 -12.86 -3.90 7.17
CA ARG A 188 -12.65 -3.59 8.59
C ARG A 188 -13.72 -2.70 9.18
N LEU A 189 -14.11 -1.62 8.49
CA LEU A 189 -15.12 -0.66 8.96
C LEU A 189 -16.52 -1.27 8.97
N THR A 190 -16.81 -2.24 8.10
CA THR A 190 -18.11 -2.92 8.02
C THR A 190 -18.23 -4.14 8.92
N GLY A 191 -17.11 -4.61 9.50
CA GLY A 191 -17.06 -5.79 10.37
C GLY A 191 -17.06 -7.11 9.61
N ASP A 192 -16.67 -7.09 8.34
CA ASP A 192 -16.43 -8.30 7.54
C ASP A 192 -14.99 -8.77 7.78
N TRP A 193 -14.82 -9.53 8.89
CA TRP A 193 -13.47 -9.93 9.34
C TRP A 193 -12.79 -10.92 8.40
N GLU A 194 -13.55 -11.73 7.68
CA GLU A 194 -12.99 -12.68 6.70
C GLU A 194 -12.46 -11.94 5.48
N ALA A 195 -13.22 -11.00 4.94
CA ALA A 195 -12.77 -10.13 3.84
C ALA A 195 -11.60 -9.20 4.26
N ASP A 196 -11.61 -8.67 5.48
CA ASP A 196 -10.51 -7.88 6.06
C ASP A 196 -9.19 -8.68 6.06
N ILE A 197 -9.21 -9.93 6.52
CA ILE A 197 -8.02 -10.79 6.55
C ILE A 197 -7.56 -11.14 5.13
N ALA A 198 -8.49 -11.52 4.24
CA ALA A 198 -8.17 -11.86 2.87
C ALA A 198 -7.55 -10.68 2.09
N ALA A 199 -8.07 -9.46 2.28
CA ALA A 199 -7.51 -8.26 1.69
C ALA A 199 -6.09 -7.99 2.21
N TYR A 200 -5.85 -8.17 3.52
CA TYR A 200 -4.51 -8.02 4.09
C TYR A 200 -3.52 -9.05 3.55
N ASP A 201 -3.92 -10.30 3.39
CA ASP A 201 -3.06 -11.32 2.79
C ASP A 201 -2.69 -10.95 1.34
N ALA A 202 -3.63 -10.42 0.56
CA ALA A 202 -3.38 -9.98 -0.81
C ALA A 202 -2.42 -8.77 -0.85
N ILE A 203 -2.63 -7.77 0.01
CA ILE A 203 -1.76 -6.58 0.09
C ILE A 203 -0.35 -6.94 0.53
N HIS A 204 -0.20 -7.95 1.41
CA HIS A 204 1.10 -8.41 1.87
C HIS A 204 1.91 -9.03 0.72
N LEU A 205 1.29 -9.83 -0.14
CA LEU A 205 1.96 -10.35 -1.34
C LEU A 205 2.34 -9.23 -2.30
N GLN A 206 1.40 -8.33 -2.60
CA GLN A 206 1.58 -7.20 -3.51
C GLN A 206 2.73 -6.28 -3.06
N ILE A 207 2.82 -5.94 -1.78
CA ILE A 207 3.87 -5.06 -1.28
C ILE A 207 5.27 -5.68 -1.35
N LEU A 208 5.37 -7.00 -1.19
CA LEU A 208 6.64 -7.70 -1.36
C LEU A 208 7.07 -7.75 -2.83
N GLU A 209 6.12 -7.87 -3.77
CA GLU A 209 6.40 -7.76 -5.20
C GLU A 209 6.87 -6.34 -5.56
N MET A 210 6.24 -5.30 -4.98
CA MET A 210 6.70 -3.91 -5.13
C MET A 210 8.12 -3.73 -4.60
N ALA A 211 8.43 -4.25 -3.42
CA ALA A 211 9.78 -4.17 -2.83
C ALA A 211 10.83 -4.87 -3.71
N ASP A 212 10.48 -6.01 -4.30
CA ASP A 212 11.36 -6.77 -5.20
C ASP A 212 11.57 -6.03 -6.53
N MET A 213 10.55 -5.42 -7.10
CA MET A 213 10.66 -4.60 -8.31
C MET A 213 11.56 -3.38 -8.04
N LEU A 214 11.33 -2.65 -6.96
CA LEU A 214 12.11 -1.46 -6.62
C LEU A 214 13.58 -1.83 -6.37
N SER A 215 13.85 -2.86 -5.56
CA SER A 215 15.22 -3.30 -5.30
C SER A 215 15.94 -3.81 -6.55
N THR A 216 15.22 -4.52 -7.42
CA THR A 216 15.77 -5.02 -8.70
C THR A 216 16.12 -3.86 -9.63
N GLY A 217 15.29 -2.82 -9.71
CA GLY A 217 15.55 -1.61 -10.48
C GLY A 217 16.80 -0.88 -9.98
N ILE A 218 16.95 -0.71 -8.66
CA ILE A 218 18.15 -0.10 -8.06
C ILE A 218 19.41 -0.92 -8.39
N ILE A 219 19.35 -2.24 -8.25
CA ILE A 219 20.48 -3.13 -8.56
C ILE A 219 20.89 -3.00 -10.04
N SER A 220 19.92 -2.89 -10.93
CA SER A 220 20.14 -2.77 -12.38
C SER A 220 20.73 -1.42 -12.76
N ASP A 221 20.31 -0.34 -12.10
CA ASP A 221 20.80 1.02 -12.33
C ASP A 221 22.22 1.25 -11.77
N PHE A 222 22.55 0.59 -10.65
CA PHE A 222 23.84 0.73 -9.96
C PHE A 222 24.66 -0.57 -9.90
N PRO A 223 24.91 -1.32 -10.99
CA PRO A 223 25.46 -2.68 -10.96
C PRO A 223 26.86 -2.77 -10.32
N ARG A 224 27.65 -1.68 -10.35
CA ARG A 224 28.98 -1.64 -9.75
C ARG A 224 28.96 -1.64 -8.24
N ARG A 225 27.88 -1.19 -7.61
CA ARG A 225 27.72 -1.16 -6.14
C ARG A 225 27.45 -2.54 -5.57
N PHE A 226 26.96 -3.45 -6.39
CA PHE A 226 26.48 -4.76 -5.99
C PHE A 226 27.39 -5.92 -6.43
N ARG A 227 28.60 -5.60 -6.85
CA ARG A 227 29.65 -6.60 -7.13
C ARG A 227 30.39 -7.00 -5.89
#